data_4d9e1e1cbee67756f373fc554ad55c0e
#
_entry.id   4d9e1e1cbee67756f373fc554ad55c0e
#
_cell.length_a   1.000
_cell.length_b   1.000
_cell.length_c   1.000
_cell.angle_alpha   90.00
_cell.angle_beta   90.00
_cell.angle_gamma   90.00
#
_symmetry.space_group_name_H-M   'P 1'
#
loop_
_entity.id
_entity.type
_entity.pdbx_description
1 polymer ?
#
loop_
_entity_poly.entity_id
_entity_poly.type
_entity_poly.pdbx_seq_one_letter_code
_entity_poly.pdbx_strand_id
1 'polypeptide(L)'
;MELKDFMDLSKLQKIQNAFSDATGLAAIAVGKNGEYITEGSNFTDFCMKYTRNSTEGNRRCVKCDNECTGTYYCHAGLMDFAIDIMLNGEKVGAVIGGQVLPKDPDEEKFRQVARELSIDEDEYIEALKKVNVRSEEGINASAFLLGDALNNCMDAGYNETYNGRLMQRIKDGIAECKGLMENIEGNTNQLNAIQSQQKMLALN
;
A
#
# COMPACT_ATOMS: atom_id res chain seq x y z
N MET A 1 -5.22 9.43 6.30
CA MET A 1 -5.65 8.15 5.70
C MET A 1 -4.41 7.27 5.59
N GLU A 2 -4.51 6.03 5.95
CA GLU A 2 -3.44 5.05 5.91
C GLU A 2 -3.82 3.91 4.96
N LEU A 3 -2.84 3.27 4.36
CA LEU A 3 -3.03 2.18 3.41
C LEU A 3 -3.91 1.05 3.98
N LYS A 4 -3.69 0.69 5.25
CA LYS A 4 -4.46 -0.36 5.96
C LYS A 4 -5.95 -0.05 6.15
N ASP A 5 -6.36 1.22 6.01
CA ASP A 5 -7.77 1.61 6.18
C ASP A 5 -8.63 1.19 4.97
N PHE A 6 -8.00 0.92 3.83
CA PHE A 6 -8.67 0.70 2.55
C PHE A 6 -8.17 -0.56 1.80
N MET A 7 -7.13 -1.21 2.29
CA MET A 7 -6.56 -2.40 1.66
C MET A 7 -6.44 -3.56 2.66
N ASP A 8 -6.92 -4.74 2.26
CA ASP A 8 -6.68 -5.96 3.01
C ASP A 8 -5.18 -6.32 2.93
N LEU A 9 -4.48 -6.18 4.06
CA LEU A 9 -3.04 -6.42 4.15
C LEU A 9 -2.65 -7.86 3.83
N SER A 10 -3.52 -8.84 4.12
CA SER A 10 -3.23 -10.24 3.79
C SER A 10 -3.32 -10.48 2.28
N LYS A 11 -4.23 -9.79 1.59
CA LYS A 11 -4.32 -9.79 0.14
C LYS A 11 -3.14 -9.07 -0.50
N LEU A 12 -2.74 -7.93 0.06
CA LEU A 12 -1.55 -7.18 -0.37
C LEU A 12 -0.30 -8.06 -0.29
N GLN A 13 -0.08 -8.75 0.84
CA GLN A 13 1.05 -9.67 1.01
C GLN A 13 1.05 -10.80 -0.04
N LYS A 14 -0.13 -11.37 -0.34
CA LYS A 14 -0.25 -12.42 -1.36
C LYS A 14 0.08 -11.92 -2.76
N ILE A 15 -0.39 -10.72 -3.13
CA ILE A 15 -0.07 -10.10 -4.42
C ILE A 15 1.44 -9.85 -4.52
N GLN A 16 2.03 -9.30 -3.47
CA GLN A 16 3.46 -9.03 -3.38
C GLN A 16 4.30 -10.31 -3.50
N ASN A 17 3.93 -11.39 -2.78
CA ASN A 17 4.63 -12.67 -2.88
C ASN A 17 4.53 -13.24 -4.29
N ALA A 18 3.32 -13.28 -4.88
CA ALA A 18 3.12 -13.78 -6.25
C ALA A 18 3.88 -12.97 -7.30
N PHE A 19 3.95 -11.65 -7.13
CA PHE A 19 4.78 -10.78 -7.97
C PHE A 19 6.27 -11.16 -7.86
N SER A 20 6.77 -11.29 -6.63
CA SER A 20 8.18 -11.64 -6.38
C SER A 20 8.53 -13.03 -6.92
N ASP A 21 7.65 -14.01 -6.73
CA ASP A 21 7.83 -15.38 -7.26
C ASP A 21 7.86 -15.40 -8.80
N ALA A 22 6.96 -14.64 -9.44
CA ALA A 22 6.86 -14.61 -10.90
C ALA A 22 7.98 -13.84 -11.58
N THR A 23 8.46 -12.76 -10.95
CA THR A 23 9.44 -11.85 -11.58
C THR A 23 10.86 -12.04 -11.08
N GLY A 24 11.04 -12.63 -9.90
CA GLY A 24 12.35 -12.72 -9.23
C GLY A 24 12.81 -11.39 -8.61
N LEU A 25 11.96 -10.33 -8.62
CA LEU A 25 12.24 -9.06 -7.96
C LEU A 25 11.84 -9.12 -6.49
N ALA A 26 12.61 -8.47 -5.64
CA ALA A 26 12.20 -8.23 -4.26
C ALA A 26 11.06 -7.20 -4.21
N ALA A 27 10.21 -7.27 -3.19
CA ALA A 27 9.19 -6.25 -2.94
C ALA A 27 8.82 -6.18 -1.45
N ILE A 28 8.46 -4.97 -0.99
CA ILE A 28 7.86 -4.70 0.31
C ILE A 28 6.95 -3.47 0.21
N ALA A 29 5.79 -3.51 0.86
CA ALA A 29 4.93 -2.35 0.99
C ALA A 29 5.28 -1.58 2.27
N VAL A 30 5.37 -0.27 2.14
CA VAL A 30 5.66 0.67 3.22
C VAL A 30 4.56 1.73 3.33
N GLY A 31 4.32 2.21 4.53
CA GLY A 31 3.42 3.35 4.77
C GLY A 31 4.07 4.66 4.36
N LYS A 32 3.32 5.75 4.51
CA LYS A 32 3.78 7.07 4.06
C LYS A 32 5.00 7.61 4.80
N ASN A 33 5.30 7.09 5.98
CA ASN A 33 6.48 7.47 6.77
C ASN A 33 7.61 6.44 6.67
N GLY A 34 7.50 5.45 5.75
CA GLY A 34 8.49 4.40 5.56
C GLY A 34 8.39 3.20 6.51
N GLU A 35 7.36 3.15 7.35
CA GLU A 35 7.09 1.98 8.21
C GLU A 35 6.69 0.76 7.37
N TYR A 36 7.20 -0.41 7.72
CA TYR A 36 6.88 -1.65 7.02
C TYR A 36 5.42 -2.05 7.25
N ILE A 37 4.67 -2.23 6.17
CA ILE A 37 3.26 -2.65 6.17
C ILE A 37 3.16 -4.15 5.91
N THR A 38 4.02 -4.70 5.05
CA THR A 38 4.11 -6.13 4.73
C THR A 38 5.47 -6.68 5.14
N GLU A 39 5.59 -8.00 5.15
CA GLU A 39 6.90 -8.68 5.21
C GLU A 39 7.56 -8.61 3.83
N GLY A 40 8.90 -8.53 3.81
CA GLY A 40 9.65 -8.49 2.56
C GLY A 40 9.58 -9.82 1.79
N SER A 41 9.35 -9.74 0.48
CA SER A 41 9.32 -10.90 -0.42
C SER A 41 10.59 -10.93 -1.26
N ASN A 42 11.22 -12.11 -1.38
CA ASN A 42 12.37 -12.37 -2.23
C ASN A 42 13.59 -11.44 -2.00
N PHE A 43 13.80 -11.00 -0.76
CA PHE A 43 14.96 -10.17 -0.42
C PHE A 43 16.24 -10.98 -0.49
N THR A 44 17.28 -10.39 -1.07
CA THR A 44 18.57 -11.06 -1.33
C THR A 44 19.50 -10.98 -0.12
N ASP A 45 20.34 -12.02 0.08
CA ASP A 45 21.42 -11.97 1.07
C ASP A 45 22.40 -10.83 0.77
N PHE A 46 22.65 -10.53 -0.50
CA PHE A 46 23.48 -9.40 -0.94
C PHE A 46 23.05 -8.10 -0.29
N CYS A 47 21.73 -7.82 -0.28
CA CYS A 47 21.18 -6.63 0.35
C CYS A 47 21.09 -6.79 1.86
N MET A 48 20.43 -7.85 2.35
CA MET A 48 20.03 -7.93 3.76
C MET A 48 21.16 -8.35 4.68
N LYS A 49 21.94 -9.36 4.28
CA LYS A 49 23.03 -9.89 5.11
C LYS A 49 24.29 -9.04 5.05
N TYR A 50 24.56 -8.43 3.90
CA TYR A 50 25.80 -7.70 3.65
C TYR A 50 25.60 -6.19 3.59
N THR A 51 24.93 -5.68 2.55
CA THR A 51 24.86 -4.23 2.29
C THR A 51 24.17 -3.48 3.43
N ARG A 52 22.94 -3.89 3.81
CA ARG A 52 22.18 -3.24 4.90
C ARG A 52 22.71 -3.57 6.30
N ASN A 53 23.48 -4.64 6.45
CA ASN A 53 24.09 -4.98 7.73
C ASN A 53 25.35 -4.15 8.05
N SER A 54 25.96 -3.51 7.05
CA SER A 54 27.02 -2.52 7.29
C SER A 54 26.42 -1.15 7.65
N THR A 55 27.05 -0.42 8.58
CA THR A 55 26.53 0.89 9.05
C THR A 55 26.39 1.87 7.91
N GLU A 56 27.40 2.01 7.07
CA GLU A 56 27.38 2.96 5.95
C GLU A 56 26.44 2.48 4.83
N GLY A 57 26.41 1.17 4.54
CA GLY A 57 25.49 0.60 3.59
C GLY A 57 24.04 0.83 3.99
N ASN A 58 23.68 0.57 5.24
CA ASN A 58 22.33 0.85 5.74
C ASN A 58 21.94 2.34 5.59
N ARG A 59 22.84 3.25 5.97
CA ARG A 59 22.60 4.68 5.81
C ARG A 59 22.33 5.07 4.36
N ARG A 60 23.11 4.52 3.42
CA ARG A 60 22.93 4.76 1.97
C ARG A 60 21.65 4.12 1.44
N CYS A 61 21.28 2.91 1.91
CA CYS A 61 20.02 2.25 1.55
C CYS A 61 18.81 3.08 1.98
N VAL A 62 18.77 3.50 3.25
CA VAL A 62 17.66 4.34 3.78
C VAL A 62 17.54 5.63 2.99
N LYS A 63 18.67 6.23 2.58
CA LYS A 63 18.65 7.42 1.73
C LYS A 63 18.02 7.13 0.36
N CYS A 64 18.41 6.04 -0.31
CA CYS A 64 17.79 5.64 -1.59
C CYS A 64 16.29 5.39 -1.43
N ASP A 65 15.87 4.65 -0.40
CA ASP A 65 14.46 4.33 -0.15
C ASP A 65 13.59 5.59 0.05
N ASN A 66 14.15 6.65 0.61
CA ASN A 66 13.43 7.89 0.89
C ASN A 66 13.45 8.91 -0.25
N GLU A 67 14.51 8.94 -1.06
CA GLU A 67 14.74 9.99 -2.05
C GLU A 67 14.45 9.54 -3.50
N CYS A 68 14.50 8.22 -3.79
CA CYS A 68 14.33 7.71 -5.14
C CYS A 68 12.86 7.39 -5.43
N THR A 69 12.45 7.58 -6.69
CA THR A 69 11.12 7.25 -7.21
C THR A 69 11.24 6.60 -8.60
N GLY A 70 10.24 5.79 -8.98
CA GLY A 70 10.31 5.01 -10.22
C GLY A 70 11.33 3.89 -10.11
N THR A 71 12.00 3.57 -11.22
CA THR A 71 13.11 2.63 -11.25
C THR A 71 14.45 3.37 -11.22
N TYR A 72 15.40 2.86 -10.43
CA TYR A 72 16.69 3.53 -10.22
C TYR A 72 17.80 2.55 -9.90
N TYR A 73 19.05 2.96 -10.12
CA TYR A 73 20.22 2.25 -9.61
C TYR A 73 20.49 2.67 -8.17
N CYS A 74 20.48 1.71 -7.25
CA CYS A 74 20.83 1.98 -5.86
C CYS A 74 22.34 2.20 -5.70
N HIS A 75 22.76 2.68 -4.54
CA HIS A 75 24.16 2.96 -4.23
C HIS A 75 25.09 1.73 -4.32
N ALA A 76 24.53 0.53 -4.17
CA ALA A 76 25.27 -0.74 -4.25
C ALA A 76 25.34 -1.30 -5.68
N GLY A 77 24.72 -0.62 -6.67
CA GLY A 77 24.77 -0.98 -8.09
C GLY A 77 23.69 -1.94 -8.57
N LEU A 78 22.73 -2.30 -7.72
CA LEU A 78 21.53 -3.03 -8.14
C LEU A 78 20.48 -2.09 -8.68
N MET A 79 19.55 -2.60 -9.47
CA MET A 79 18.39 -1.86 -9.94
C MET A 79 17.21 -2.14 -9.00
N ASP A 80 16.67 -1.05 -8.47
CA ASP A 80 15.55 -1.03 -7.54
C ASP A 80 14.40 -0.21 -8.11
N PHE A 81 13.23 -0.26 -7.45
CA PHE A 81 12.09 0.58 -7.76
C PHE A 81 11.42 1.10 -6.48
N ALA A 82 10.79 2.26 -6.59
CA ALA A 82 9.91 2.82 -5.58
C ALA A 82 8.67 3.40 -6.29
N ILE A 83 7.51 2.83 -6.05
CA ILE A 83 6.24 3.21 -6.67
C ILE A 83 5.29 3.68 -5.58
N ASP A 84 4.84 4.92 -5.69
CA ASP A 84 3.89 5.49 -4.75
C ASP A 84 2.51 4.86 -4.89
N ILE A 85 1.89 4.56 -3.76
CA ILE A 85 0.48 4.18 -3.67
C ILE A 85 -0.30 5.45 -3.34
N MET A 86 -1.14 5.84 -4.27
CA MET A 86 -1.90 7.08 -4.23
C MET A 86 -3.37 6.84 -3.89
N LEU A 87 -3.98 7.78 -3.20
CA LEU A 87 -5.42 7.81 -2.96
C LEU A 87 -5.91 9.25 -3.03
N ASN A 88 -6.83 9.54 -3.95
CA ASN A 88 -7.36 10.91 -4.16
C ASN A 88 -6.26 11.98 -4.34
N GLY A 89 -5.15 11.63 -4.98
CA GLY A 89 -4.02 12.53 -5.22
C GLY A 89 -3.04 12.67 -4.04
N GLU A 90 -3.26 11.96 -2.92
CA GLU A 90 -2.34 11.95 -1.78
C GLU A 90 -1.59 10.61 -1.72
N LYS A 91 -0.30 10.66 -1.40
CA LYS A 91 0.51 9.47 -1.13
C LYS A 91 0.10 8.86 0.22
N VAL A 92 -0.33 7.60 0.20
CA VAL A 92 -0.73 6.84 1.40
C VAL A 92 0.26 5.74 1.77
N GLY A 93 1.19 5.45 0.86
CA GLY A 93 2.25 4.47 1.03
C GLY A 93 3.08 4.34 -0.24
N ALA A 94 3.92 3.32 -0.29
CA ALA A 94 4.66 2.94 -1.49
C ALA A 94 4.91 1.43 -1.49
N VAL A 95 5.21 0.87 -2.67
CA VAL A 95 5.88 -0.41 -2.78
C VAL A 95 7.30 -0.16 -3.26
N ILE A 96 8.27 -0.69 -2.55
CA ILE A 96 9.69 -0.60 -2.86
C ILE A 96 10.27 -1.99 -3.06
N GLY A 97 11.28 -2.13 -3.90
CA GLY A 97 11.89 -3.42 -4.16
C GLY A 97 12.87 -3.38 -5.32
N GLY A 98 13.00 -4.51 -6.02
CA GLY A 98 13.97 -4.70 -7.09
C GLY A 98 15.03 -5.70 -6.67
N GLN A 99 16.17 -5.23 -6.20
CA GLN A 99 17.33 -6.01 -5.79
C GLN A 99 17.80 -6.97 -6.88
N VAL A 100 17.84 -6.50 -8.12
CA VAL A 100 18.22 -7.29 -9.29
C VAL A 100 19.31 -6.59 -10.10
N LEU A 101 19.98 -7.35 -10.94
CA LEU A 101 20.97 -6.83 -11.89
C LEU A 101 20.32 -6.64 -13.26
N PRO A 102 20.46 -5.48 -13.92
CA PRO A 102 19.91 -5.29 -15.28
C PRO A 102 20.72 -6.02 -16.36
N LYS A 103 21.94 -6.44 -16.02
CA LYS A 103 22.88 -7.21 -16.86
C LYS A 103 23.93 -7.88 -15.98
N ASP A 104 24.77 -8.71 -16.58
CA ASP A 104 25.90 -9.33 -15.88
C ASP A 104 26.76 -8.28 -15.17
N PRO A 105 27.12 -8.50 -13.90
CA PRO A 105 27.84 -7.52 -13.11
C PRO A 105 29.32 -7.39 -13.50
N ASP A 106 29.85 -6.18 -13.40
CA ASP A 106 31.28 -5.94 -13.36
C ASP A 106 31.76 -6.17 -11.92
N GLU A 107 32.31 -7.37 -11.64
CA GLU A 107 32.69 -7.78 -10.29
C GLU A 107 33.63 -6.78 -9.60
N GLU A 108 34.56 -6.14 -10.34
CA GLU A 108 35.50 -5.20 -9.72
C GLU A 108 34.79 -3.97 -9.14
N LYS A 109 33.74 -3.49 -9.78
CA LYS A 109 32.93 -2.40 -9.23
C LYS A 109 32.25 -2.80 -7.92
N PHE A 110 31.75 -4.02 -7.83
CA PHE A 110 31.14 -4.53 -6.61
C PHE A 110 32.18 -4.81 -5.51
N ARG A 111 33.39 -5.25 -5.85
CA ARG A 111 34.52 -5.33 -4.91
C ARG A 111 34.86 -3.94 -4.35
N GLN A 112 34.85 -2.91 -5.18
CA GLN A 112 35.05 -1.54 -4.70
C GLN A 112 33.95 -1.14 -3.71
N VAL A 113 32.68 -1.44 -3.99
CA VAL A 113 31.56 -1.18 -3.05
C VAL A 113 31.79 -1.94 -1.72
N ALA A 114 32.22 -3.21 -1.77
CA ALA A 114 32.51 -3.98 -0.56
C ALA A 114 33.60 -3.30 0.29
N ARG A 115 34.68 -2.83 -0.33
CA ARG A 115 35.76 -2.07 0.36
C ARG A 115 35.23 -0.81 1.01
N GLU A 116 34.41 -0.01 0.29
CA GLU A 116 33.81 1.22 0.82
C GLU A 116 32.90 0.95 2.02
N LEU A 117 32.21 -0.20 2.02
CA LEU A 117 31.26 -0.59 3.07
C LEU A 117 31.93 -1.41 4.19
N SER A 118 33.25 -1.69 4.09
CA SER A 118 34.00 -2.57 5.00
C SER A 118 33.40 -3.98 5.12
N ILE A 119 32.98 -4.55 3.98
CA ILE A 119 32.45 -5.89 3.83
C ILE A 119 33.56 -6.78 3.22
N ASP A 120 33.59 -8.05 3.58
CA ASP A 120 34.49 -9.03 2.92
C ASP A 120 34.16 -9.14 1.43
N GLU A 121 35.16 -8.91 0.56
CA GLU A 121 34.97 -8.82 -0.88
C GLU A 121 34.50 -10.15 -1.48
N ASP A 122 35.07 -11.27 -1.03
CA ASP A 122 34.79 -12.59 -1.61
C ASP A 122 33.40 -13.07 -1.21
N GLU A 123 33.01 -12.88 0.06
CA GLU A 123 31.63 -13.17 0.52
C GLU A 123 30.61 -12.30 -0.21
N TYR A 124 30.91 -11.01 -0.43
CA TYR A 124 30.03 -10.08 -1.12
C TYR A 124 29.80 -10.48 -2.57
N ILE A 125 30.86 -10.88 -3.28
CA ILE A 125 30.78 -11.37 -4.66
C ILE A 125 30.04 -12.72 -4.73
N GLU A 126 30.26 -13.64 -3.79
CA GLU A 126 29.46 -14.87 -3.75
C GLU A 126 27.99 -14.64 -3.50
N ALA A 127 27.63 -13.62 -2.73
CA ALA A 127 26.23 -13.19 -2.58
C ALA A 127 25.69 -12.51 -3.85
N LEU A 128 26.51 -11.69 -4.53
CA LEU A 128 26.16 -11.05 -5.80
C LEU A 128 25.80 -12.06 -6.90
N LYS A 129 26.53 -13.17 -7.01
CA LYS A 129 26.28 -14.23 -7.99
C LYS A 129 24.90 -14.88 -7.85
N LYS A 130 24.25 -14.73 -6.70
CA LYS A 130 22.89 -15.25 -6.45
C LYS A 130 21.82 -14.23 -6.77
N VAL A 131 22.18 -12.98 -7.07
CA VAL A 131 21.23 -11.94 -7.45
C VAL A 131 20.71 -12.21 -8.86
N ASN A 132 19.40 -12.14 -9.04
CA ASN A 132 18.78 -12.37 -10.33
C ASN A 132 19.19 -11.31 -11.35
N VAL A 133 19.40 -11.75 -12.59
CA VAL A 133 19.60 -10.86 -13.74
C VAL A 133 18.31 -10.74 -14.52
N ARG A 134 17.84 -9.51 -14.76
CA ARG A 134 16.63 -9.18 -15.50
C ARG A 134 16.87 -7.98 -16.38
N SER A 135 16.34 -7.98 -17.61
CA SER A 135 16.51 -6.81 -18.48
C SER A 135 15.86 -5.55 -17.87
N GLU A 136 16.41 -4.41 -18.17
CA GLU A 136 15.91 -3.11 -17.68
C GLU A 136 14.45 -2.89 -18.09
N GLU A 137 14.08 -3.27 -19.31
CA GLU A 137 12.67 -3.23 -19.78
C GLU A 137 11.77 -4.16 -18.95
N GLY A 138 12.25 -5.35 -18.61
CA GLY A 138 11.51 -6.31 -17.78
C GLY A 138 11.29 -5.78 -16.35
N ILE A 139 12.32 -5.12 -15.77
CA ILE A 139 12.23 -4.50 -14.44
C ILE A 139 11.21 -3.35 -14.47
N ASN A 140 11.32 -2.45 -15.44
CA ASN A 140 10.40 -1.32 -15.61
C ASN A 140 8.95 -1.78 -15.79
N ALA A 141 8.72 -2.76 -16.66
CA ALA A 141 7.38 -3.31 -16.90
C ALA A 141 6.79 -3.97 -15.64
N SER A 142 7.62 -4.73 -14.91
CA SER A 142 7.21 -5.40 -13.68
C SER A 142 6.84 -4.39 -12.58
N ALA A 143 7.67 -3.36 -12.38
CA ALA A 143 7.42 -2.30 -11.42
C ALA A 143 6.14 -1.53 -11.75
N PHE A 144 5.93 -1.19 -13.02
CA PHE A 144 4.70 -0.54 -13.50
C PHE A 144 3.45 -1.39 -13.21
N LEU A 145 3.48 -2.68 -13.58
CA LEU A 145 2.34 -3.59 -13.37
C LEU A 145 1.98 -3.75 -11.89
N LEU A 146 2.99 -3.87 -11.01
CA LEU A 146 2.74 -3.95 -9.58
C LEU A 146 2.12 -2.66 -9.05
N GLY A 147 2.68 -1.51 -9.43
CA GLY A 147 2.19 -0.20 -9.01
C GLY A 147 0.76 0.06 -9.47
N ASP A 148 0.46 -0.21 -10.75
CA ASP A 148 -0.90 -0.06 -11.31
C ASP A 148 -1.90 -0.98 -10.60
N ALA A 149 -1.55 -2.26 -10.42
CA ALA A 149 -2.42 -3.21 -9.71
C ALA A 149 -2.71 -2.77 -8.26
N LEU A 150 -1.71 -2.27 -7.53
CA LEU A 150 -1.89 -1.82 -6.16
C LEU A 150 -2.71 -0.53 -6.08
N ASN A 151 -2.49 0.43 -6.96
CA ASN A 151 -3.29 1.65 -7.02
C ASN A 151 -4.76 1.33 -7.36
N ASN A 152 -5.03 0.44 -8.32
CA ASN A 152 -6.39 0.00 -8.63
C ASN A 152 -7.05 -0.74 -7.44
N CYS A 153 -6.32 -1.57 -6.71
CA CYS A 153 -6.83 -2.21 -5.49
C CYS A 153 -7.15 -1.19 -4.40
N MET A 154 -6.33 -0.14 -4.27
CA MET A 154 -6.54 0.93 -3.30
C MET A 154 -7.81 1.73 -3.59
N ASP A 155 -8.00 2.12 -4.85
CA ASP A 155 -9.20 2.84 -5.31
C ASP A 155 -10.47 2.00 -5.11
N ALA A 156 -10.42 0.71 -5.41
CA ALA A 156 -11.55 -0.20 -5.19
C ALA A 156 -11.92 -0.29 -3.70
N GLY A 157 -10.94 -0.48 -2.82
CA GLY A 157 -11.15 -0.57 -1.37
C GLY A 157 -11.67 0.74 -0.78
N TYR A 158 -11.19 1.88 -1.25
CA TYR A 158 -11.73 3.19 -0.87
C TYR A 158 -13.19 3.35 -1.28
N ASN A 159 -13.51 3.03 -2.53
CA ASN A 159 -14.88 3.14 -3.05
C ASN A 159 -15.85 2.22 -2.28
N GLU A 160 -15.44 1.00 -1.96
CA GLU A 160 -16.25 0.07 -1.15
C GLU A 160 -16.53 0.66 0.25
N THR A 161 -15.49 1.15 0.92
CA THR A 161 -15.60 1.75 2.26
C THR A 161 -16.46 3.01 2.24
N TYR A 162 -16.26 3.89 1.26
CA TYR A 162 -17.04 5.12 1.10
C TYR A 162 -18.51 4.83 0.85
N ASN A 163 -18.81 3.94 -0.10
CA ASN A 163 -20.18 3.54 -0.44
C ASN A 163 -20.87 2.85 0.75
N GLY A 164 -20.15 2.02 1.50
CA GLY A 164 -20.67 1.41 2.73
C GLY A 164 -21.10 2.44 3.77
N ARG A 165 -20.26 3.45 4.02
CA ARG A 165 -20.57 4.56 4.94
C ARG A 165 -21.75 5.40 4.45
N LEU A 166 -21.81 5.69 3.15
CA LEU A 166 -22.93 6.45 2.55
C LEU A 166 -24.24 5.67 2.69
N MET A 167 -24.24 4.37 2.39
CA MET A 167 -25.41 3.51 2.55
C MET A 167 -25.90 3.45 4.01
N GLN A 168 -24.99 3.39 4.97
CA GLN A 168 -25.36 3.40 6.38
C GLN A 168 -26.04 4.72 6.76
N ARG A 169 -25.50 5.88 6.36
CA ARG A 169 -26.11 7.18 6.60
C ARG A 169 -27.51 7.32 5.98
N ILE A 170 -27.70 6.76 4.77
CA ILE A 170 -29.02 6.74 4.12
C ILE A 170 -30.00 5.89 4.94
N LYS A 171 -29.60 4.70 5.40
CA LYS A 171 -30.43 3.83 6.24
C LYS A 171 -30.84 4.53 7.55
N ASP A 172 -29.88 5.18 8.21
CA ASP A 172 -30.12 5.91 9.45
C ASP A 172 -31.11 7.06 9.22
N GLY A 173 -30.94 7.83 8.14
CA GLY A 173 -31.88 8.90 7.77
C GLY A 173 -33.30 8.39 7.44
N ILE A 174 -33.41 7.25 6.75
CA ILE A 174 -34.71 6.62 6.48
C ILE A 174 -35.39 6.18 7.81
N ALA A 175 -34.64 5.60 8.74
CA ALA A 175 -35.16 5.19 10.04
C ALA A 175 -35.68 6.39 10.84
N GLU A 176 -34.92 7.50 10.84
CA GLU A 176 -35.34 8.75 11.49
C GLU A 176 -36.62 9.32 10.86
N CYS A 177 -36.69 9.39 9.52
CA CYS A 177 -37.89 9.82 8.81
C CYS A 177 -39.11 8.96 9.15
N LYS A 178 -38.96 7.65 9.23
CA LYS A 178 -40.03 6.73 9.61
C LYS A 178 -40.54 7.02 11.03
N GLY A 179 -39.63 7.20 11.99
CA GLY A 179 -40.02 7.58 13.37
C GLY A 179 -40.77 8.91 13.45
N LEU A 180 -40.38 9.92 12.64
CA LEU A 180 -41.10 11.18 12.55
C LEU A 180 -42.52 11.00 11.96
N MET A 181 -42.68 10.18 10.94
CA MET A 181 -43.98 9.87 10.35
C MET A 181 -44.92 9.20 11.35
N GLU A 182 -44.43 8.22 12.10
CA GLU A 182 -45.21 7.54 13.16
C GLU A 182 -45.64 8.53 14.24
N ASN A 183 -44.81 9.47 14.65
CA ASN A 183 -45.14 10.54 15.58
C ASN A 183 -46.23 11.51 15.02
N ILE A 184 -46.11 11.88 13.74
CA ILE A 184 -47.09 12.74 13.08
C ILE A 184 -48.46 12.04 13.02
N GLU A 185 -48.48 10.76 12.66
CA GLU A 185 -49.69 9.95 12.61
C GLU A 185 -50.33 9.85 14.01
N GLY A 186 -49.56 9.58 15.06
CA GLY A 186 -50.02 9.57 16.43
C GLY A 186 -50.61 10.89 16.87
N ASN A 187 -49.93 12.01 16.60
CA ASN A 187 -50.45 13.36 16.91
C ASN A 187 -51.70 13.68 16.13
N THR A 188 -51.80 13.29 14.86
CA THR A 188 -53.00 13.49 14.04
C THR A 188 -54.20 12.74 14.60
N ASN A 189 -54.01 11.52 15.04
CA ASN A 189 -55.04 10.69 15.68
C ASN A 189 -55.53 11.32 17.00
N GLN A 190 -54.63 11.87 17.82
CA GLN A 190 -54.97 12.57 19.04
C GLN A 190 -55.78 13.86 18.74
N LEU A 191 -55.38 14.64 17.75
CA LEU A 191 -56.13 15.84 17.33
C LEU A 191 -57.55 15.51 16.87
N ASN A 192 -57.71 14.47 16.06
CA ASN A 192 -59.02 14.00 15.60
C ASN A 192 -59.92 13.56 16.77
N ALA A 193 -59.36 12.90 17.78
CA ALA A 193 -60.08 12.49 18.98
C ALA A 193 -60.55 13.73 19.78
N ILE A 194 -59.69 14.73 19.98
CA ILE A 194 -60.01 15.98 20.67
C ILE A 194 -61.11 16.74 19.93
N GLN A 195 -61.01 16.88 18.61
CA GLN A 195 -62.05 17.53 17.79
C GLN A 195 -63.42 16.83 17.90
N SER A 196 -63.44 15.52 17.94
CA SER A 196 -64.64 14.72 18.10
C SER A 196 -65.30 14.96 19.47
N GLN A 197 -64.51 15.03 20.56
CA GLN A 197 -64.96 15.36 21.89
C GLN A 197 -65.58 16.79 21.97
N GLN A 198 -64.86 17.76 21.36
CA GLN A 198 -65.37 19.15 21.32
C GLN A 198 -66.66 19.25 20.58
N LYS A 199 -66.86 18.56 19.45
CA LYS A 199 -68.15 18.54 18.73
C LYS A 199 -69.30 17.98 19.58
N MET A 200 -69.05 16.92 20.35
CA MET A 200 -70.05 16.35 21.25
C MET A 200 -70.44 17.28 22.39
N LEU A 201 -69.47 18.01 22.95
CA LEU A 201 -69.75 19.02 24.00
C LEU A 201 -70.51 20.25 23.51
N ALA A 202 -70.41 20.61 22.22
CA ALA A 202 -71.06 21.71 21.61
C ALA A 202 -72.57 21.41 21.20
N LEU A 203 -72.98 20.14 21.23
CA LEU A 203 -74.34 19.68 20.88
C LEU A 203 -75.18 19.38 22.09
N ASN A 204 -74.67 19.48 23.30
CA ASN A 204 -75.35 19.40 24.58
C ASN A 204 -75.52 20.79 25.19
#